data_b83cbd3575bdb6f7b5f9f1727e30b9a3
#
_entry.id   b83cbd3575bdb6f7b5f9f1727e30b9a3
#
_cell.length_a   1.000
_cell.length_b   1.000
_cell.length_c   1.000
_cell.angle_alpha   90.00
_cell.angle_beta   90.00
_cell.angle_gamma   90.00
#
_symmetry.space_group_name_H-M   'P 1'
#
loop_
_entity.id
_entity.type
_entity.pdbx_description
1 polymer ?
#
loop_
_entity_poly.entity_id
_entity_poly.type
_entity_poly.pdbx_seq_one_letter_code
_entity_poly.pdbx_strand_id
1 'polypeptide(L)'
;MQAESLAMPPVRATNIIHPMAVRITHWINAVAMVIMIGSGWRIWNNDPIFDYYFPVWATLGGDPALSQDLHNELGLASALQWHFAGMWLLVINGLVYFTYGLLSGHFRRVFFPVSPRAFLRDFFAALTFRLPHHLGVYNAVQKVLYLGVLAAGIVMVLSGLAIWKPGQFQELAWLLGGFDTARLVHFLGMSAIVLFLIVHICLVIIVPKTLPTMITGRAPVHADAPRPM
;
A
#
# COMPACT_ATOMS: atom_id res chain seq x y z
N MET A 1 -31.50 -55.43 10.02
CA MET A 1 -30.69 -54.71 9.02
C MET A 1 -30.86 -53.20 9.31
N GLN A 2 -29.91 -52.65 10.04
CA GLN A 2 -29.86 -51.18 10.32
C GLN A 2 -29.13 -50.55 9.14
N ALA A 3 -29.82 -49.58 8.48
CA ALA A 3 -29.22 -48.77 7.45
C ALA A 3 -28.30 -47.74 8.14
N GLU A 4 -26.99 -47.99 8.05
CA GLU A 4 -25.94 -47.08 8.51
C GLU A 4 -25.96 -45.83 7.60
N SER A 5 -26.49 -44.75 8.11
CA SER A 5 -26.50 -43.45 7.47
C SER A 5 -25.03 -42.99 7.29
N LEU A 6 -24.51 -43.08 6.09
CA LEU A 6 -23.26 -42.44 5.67
C LEU A 6 -23.44 -40.91 5.72
N ALA A 7 -23.31 -40.37 6.93
CA ALA A 7 -23.21 -38.93 7.10
C ALA A 7 -21.90 -38.48 6.45
N MET A 8 -21.97 -37.78 5.31
CA MET A 8 -20.81 -37.13 4.71
C MET A 8 -20.18 -36.18 5.72
N PRO A 9 -18.84 -36.23 5.90
CA PRO A 9 -18.20 -35.29 6.81
C PRO A 9 -18.50 -33.84 6.35
N PRO A 10 -18.74 -32.91 7.30
CA PRO A 10 -19.03 -31.53 6.93
C PRO A 10 -17.85 -30.98 6.14
N VAL A 11 -18.12 -30.53 4.91
CA VAL A 11 -17.17 -29.79 4.09
C VAL A 11 -16.77 -28.58 4.92
N ARG A 12 -15.56 -28.58 5.47
CA ARG A 12 -14.98 -27.41 6.12
C ARG A 12 -14.87 -26.33 5.06
N ALA A 13 -15.83 -25.40 5.05
CA ALA A 13 -15.74 -24.20 4.26
C ALA A 13 -14.43 -23.48 4.69
N THR A 14 -13.40 -23.59 3.87
CA THR A 14 -12.16 -22.84 4.07
C THR A 14 -12.47 -21.40 3.76
N ASN A 15 -12.81 -20.61 4.78
CA ASN A 15 -13.05 -19.18 4.65
C ASN A 15 -11.72 -18.49 4.34
N ILE A 16 -11.30 -18.55 3.08
CA ILE A 16 -10.17 -17.76 2.56
C ILE A 16 -10.65 -16.32 2.45
N ILE A 17 -10.13 -15.46 3.31
CA ILE A 17 -10.40 -14.02 3.30
C ILE A 17 -9.52 -13.33 2.26
N HIS A 18 -8.22 -13.67 2.23
CA HIS A 18 -7.26 -13.07 1.32
C HIS A 18 -6.63 -14.14 0.42
N PRO A 19 -6.84 -14.06 -0.91
CA PRO A 19 -6.17 -14.92 -1.87
C PRO A 19 -4.64 -14.82 -1.78
N MET A 20 -3.94 -15.90 -2.11
CA MET A 20 -2.47 -15.94 -2.01
C MET A 20 -1.79 -14.83 -2.83
N ALA A 21 -2.31 -14.54 -4.03
CA ALA A 21 -1.79 -13.46 -4.88
C ALA A 21 -1.84 -12.09 -4.16
N VAL A 22 -2.96 -11.76 -3.50
CA VAL A 22 -3.10 -10.51 -2.74
C VAL A 22 -2.12 -10.45 -1.58
N ARG A 23 -1.91 -11.55 -0.88
CA ARG A 23 -0.99 -11.62 0.27
C ARG A 23 0.47 -11.45 -0.14
N ILE A 24 0.90 -12.16 -1.18
CA ILE A 24 2.27 -12.05 -1.70
C ILE A 24 2.54 -10.63 -2.19
N THR A 25 1.66 -10.09 -3.03
CA THR A 25 1.83 -8.73 -3.56
C THR A 25 1.79 -7.67 -2.46
N HIS A 26 0.99 -7.86 -1.41
CA HIS A 26 0.96 -6.96 -0.26
C HIS A 26 2.31 -6.92 0.48
N TRP A 27 2.91 -8.06 0.80
CA TRP A 27 4.18 -8.09 1.53
C TRP A 27 5.35 -7.60 0.68
N ILE A 28 5.35 -7.88 -0.63
CA ILE A 28 6.33 -7.28 -1.55
C ILE A 28 6.17 -5.76 -1.58
N ASN A 29 4.94 -5.24 -1.63
CA ASN A 29 4.69 -3.80 -1.55
C ASN A 29 5.14 -3.21 -0.21
N ALA A 30 4.98 -3.90 0.90
CA ALA A 30 5.47 -3.41 2.20
C ALA A 30 6.98 -3.19 2.18
N VAL A 31 7.75 -4.12 1.61
CA VAL A 31 9.20 -3.96 1.41
C VAL A 31 9.51 -2.81 0.45
N ALA A 32 8.82 -2.75 -0.70
CA ALA A 32 8.99 -1.68 -1.67
C ALA A 32 8.74 -0.30 -1.06
N MET A 33 7.69 -0.14 -0.24
CA MET A 33 7.36 1.13 0.42
C MET A 33 8.45 1.59 1.39
N VAL A 34 9.02 0.68 2.18
CA VAL A 34 10.15 1.03 3.08
C VAL A 34 11.34 1.55 2.25
N ILE A 35 11.69 0.87 1.15
CA ILE A 35 12.79 1.28 0.29
C ILE A 35 12.47 2.64 -0.37
N MET A 36 11.29 2.80 -0.96
CA MET A 36 10.89 4.00 -1.70
C MET A 36 10.80 5.23 -0.81
N ILE A 37 10.21 5.10 0.38
CA ILE A 37 10.07 6.21 1.32
C ILE A 37 11.44 6.61 1.86
N GLY A 38 12.23 5.67 2.38
CA GLY A 38 13.54 5.97 2.95
C GLY A 38 14.50 6.58 1.92
N SER A 39 14.57 6.02 0.71
CA SER A 39 15.41 6.56 -0.36
C SER A 39 14.88 7.89 -0.90
N GLY A 40 13.55 8.04 -1.02
CA GLY A 40 12.91 9.28 -1.42
C GLY A 40 13.17 10.44 -0.44
N TRP A 41 13.11 10.19 0.86
CA TRP A 41 13.49 11.16 1.89
C TRP A 41 14.97 11.57 1.80
N ARG A 42 15.83 10.63 1.43
CA ARG A 42 17.25 10.93 1.21
C ARG A 42 17.47 11.80 -0.01
N ILE A 43 16.76 11.50 -1.11
CA ILE A 43 16.80 12.32 -2.33
C ILE A 43 16.26 13.72 -2.06
N TRP A 44 15.15 13.83 -1.32
CA TRP A 44 14.59 15.11 -0.87
C TRP A 44 15.61 15.97 -0.13
N ASN A 45 16.34 15.38 0.82
CA ASN A 45 17.32 16.11 1.63
C ASN A 45 18.47 16.70 0.80
N ASN A 46 18.69 16.25 -0.44
CA ASN A 46 19.71 16.81 -1.31
C ASN A 46 19.28 18.14 -1.97
N ASP A 47 18.00 18.27 -2.31
CA ASP A 47 17.43 19.47 -2.94
C ASP A 47 15.94 19.60 -2.52
N PRO A 48 15.67 20.08 -1.29
CA PRO A 48 14.31 20.18 -0.79
C PRO A 48 13.55 21.34 -1.42
N ILE A 49 12.25 21.12 -1.74
CA ILE A 49 11.36 22.19 -2.24
C ILE A 49 10.99 23.15 -1.12
N PHE A 50 10.91 22.66 0.12
CA PHE A 50 10.61 23.43 1.33
C PHE A 50 11.81 23.35 2.28
N ASP A 51 12.00 24.33 3.14
CA ASP A 51 13.07 24.36 4.15
C ASP A 51 12.76 23.36 5.30
N TYR A 52 12.77 22.06 4.93
CA TYR A 52 12.55 20.93 5.82
C TYR A 52 13.39 19.75 5.40
N TYR A 53 14.05 19.10 6.37
CA TYR A 53 14.90 17.93 6.15
C TYR A 53 14.42 16.75 6.98
N PHE A 54 14.34 15.57 6.35
CA PHE A 54 14.05 14.34 7.05
C PHE A 54 15.27 13.89 7.88
N PRO A 55 15.04 13.30 9.09
CA PRO A 55 16.13 12.81 9.91
C PRO A 55 16.95 11.74 9.18
N VAL A 56 18.28 11.82 9.24
CA VAL A 56 19.19 10.91 8.53
C VAL A 56 18.92 9.43 8.87
N TRP A 57 18.62 9.14 10.15
CA TRP A 57 18.31 7.78 10.60
C TRP A 57 17.03 7.18 9.96
N ALA A 58 16.14 8.00 9.44
CA ALA A 58 14.91 7.56 8.75
C ALA A 58 15.10 7.47 7.23
N THR A 59 16.26 7.86 6.70
CA THR A 59 16.58 7.84 5.29
C THR A 59 17.32 6.56 4.89
N LEU A 60 17.15 6.13 3.65
CA LEU A 60 17.88 5.00 3.06
C LEU A 60 18.87 5.51 2.00
N GLY A 61 20.11 5.19 2.17
CA GLY A 61 21.27 5.62 1.41
C GLY A 61 22.45 5.76 2.35
N GLY A 62 23.66 6.02 1.82
CA GLY A 62 24.85 6.19 2.66
C GLY A 62 24.87 7.53 3.40
N ASP A 63 25.87 7.71 4.23
CA ASP A 63 26.13 8.96 4.92
C ASP A 63 26.48 10.08 3.92
N PRO A 64 25.82 11.26 3.96
CA PRO A 64 26.18 12.41 3.13
C PRO A 64 27.63 12.85 3.28
N ALA A 65 28.17 12.85 4.49
CA ALA A 65 29.56 13.23 4.76
C ALA A 65 30.53 12.26 4.06
N LEU A 66 30.29 10.94 4.22
CA LEU A 66 31.11 9.93 3.57
C LEU A 66 31.03 10.00 2.03
N SER A 67 29.88 10.37 1.47
CA SER A 67 29.74 10.48 0.02
C SER A 67 30.49 11.68 -0.56
N GLN A 68 30.65 12.75 0.20
CA GLN A 68 31.49 13.90 -0.16
C GLN A 68 32.97 13.51 -0.16
N ASP A 69 33.43 12.79 0.88
CA ASP A 69 34.81 12.32 1.00
C ASP A 69 35.21 11.34 -0.12
N LEU A 70 34.25 10.53 -0.60
CA LEU A 70 34.45 9.58 -1.69
C LEU A 70 34.26 10.19 -3.09
N HIS A 71 34.19 11.52 -3.22
CA HIS A 71 33.95 12.23 -4.49
C HIS A 71 32.74 11.71 -5.25
N ASN A 72 31.71 11.30 -4.52
CA ASN A 72 30.42 10.96 -5.11
C ASN A 72 29.72 12.25 -5.52
N GLU A 73 29.92 12.67 -6.78
CA GLU A 73 29.51 13.96 -7.35
C GLU A 73 28.02 14.28 -7.18
N LEU A 74 27.20 13.26 -6.93
CA LEU A 74 25.76 13.44 -6.76
C LEU A 74 25.31 13.67 -5.32
N GLY A 75 26.20 13.52 -4.32
CA GLY A 75 25.86 13.72 -2.90
C GLY A 75 24.72 12.83 -2.35
N LEU A 76 24.18 11.93 -3.17
CA LEU A 76 23.00 11.15 -2.90
C LEU A 76 23.28 9.81 -2.20
N ALA A 77 24.58 9.47 -2.05
CA ALA A 77 25.04 8.31 -1.28
C ALA A 77 24.24 7.02 -1.57
N SER A 78 24.14 6.62 -2.84
CA SER A 78 23.39 5.46 -3.32
C SER A 78 21.85 5.52 -3.17
N ALA A 79 21.28 6.61 -2.69
CA ALA A 79 19.82 6.73 -2.54
C ALA A 79 19.06 6.56 -3.86
N LEU A 80 19.60 7.06 -4.98
CA LEU A 80 19.01 6.87 -6.31
C LEU A 80 18.98 5.39 -6.71
N GLN A 81 20.04 4.64 -6.45
CA GLN A 81 20.11 3.20 -6.75
C GLN A 81 19.03 2.44 -5.96
N TRP A 82 18.88 2.74 -4.67
CA TRP A 82 17.82 2.18 -3.84
C TRP A 82 16.44 2.58 -4.34
N HIS A 83 16.26 3.85 -4.72
CA HIS A 83 14.98 4.35 -5.22
C HIS A 83 14.57 3.64 -6.53
N PHE A 84 15.49 3.49 -7.48
CA PHE A 84 15.22 2.76 -8.71
C PHE A 84 15.01 1.26 -8.49
N ALA A 85 15.75 0.63 -7.58
CA ALA A 85 15.50 -0.76 -7.20
C ALA A 85 14.10 -0.94 -6.60
N GLY A 86 13.71 -0.07 -5.67
CA GLY A 86 12.37 -0.03 -5.09
C GLY A 86 11.28 0.27 -6.12
N MET A 87 11.53 1.19 -7.04
CA MET A 87 10.62 1.52 -8.14
C MET A 87 10.33 0.29 -9.02
N TRP A 88 11.35 -0.45 -9.45
CA TRP A 88 11.14 -1.66 -10.25
C TRP A 88 10.37 -2.72 -9.47
N LEU A 89 10.70 -2.90 -8.19
CA LEU A 89 9.97 -3.82 -7.33
C LEU A 89 8.49 -3.41 -7.22
N LEU A 90 8.20 -2.13 -7.00
CA LEU A 90 6.85 -1.58 -6.88
C LEU A 90 6.06 -1.72 -8.19
N VAL A 91 6.67 -1.33 -9.32
CA VAL A 91 5.99 -1.33 -10.64
C VAL A 91 5.70 -2.76 -11.09
N ILE A 92 6.67 -3.68 -11.03
CA ILE A 92 6.46 -5.07 -11.45
C ILE A 92 5.41 -5.74 -10.57
N ASN A 93 5.52 -5.59 -9.25
CA ASN A 93 4.55 -6.15 -8.31
C ASN A 93 3.16 -5.50 -8.47
N GLY A 94 3.11 -4.20 -8.71
CA GLY A 94 1.88 -3.47 -9.04
C GLY A 94 1.19 -4.02 -10.28
N LEU A 95 1.94 -4.25 -11.37
CA LEU A 95 1.41 -4.84 -12.60
C LEU A 95 0.85 -6.24 -12.35
N VAL A 96 1.53 -7.08 -11.56
CA VAL A 96 1.03 -8.41 -11.17
C VAL A 96 -0.29 -8.27 -10.38
N TYR A 97 -0.35 -7.36 -9.41
CA TYR A 97 -1.56 -7.13 -8.61
C TYR A 97 -2.72 -6.60 -9.44
N PHE A 98 -2.48 -5.62 -10.33
CA PHE A 98 -3.50 -5.06 -11.21
C PHE A 98 -4.02 -6.10 -12.20
N THR A 99 -3.12 -6.87 -12.83
CA THR A 99 -3.50 -7.94 -13.75
C THR A 99 -4.34 -9.01 -13.05
N TYR A 100 -3.90 -9.47 -11.87
CA TYR A 100 -4.69 -10.38 -11.06
C TYR A 100 -6.06 -9.79 -10.70
N GLY A 101 -6.08 -8.54 -10.21
CA GLY A 101 -7.29 -7.88 -9.77
C GLY A 101 -8.35 -7.71 -10.87
N LEU A 102 -7.90 -7.42 -12.08
CA LEU A 102 -8.76 -7.27 -13.25
C LEU A 102 -9.26 -8.65 -13.76
N LEU A 103 -8.33 -9.58 -14.03
CA LEU A 103 -8.67 -10.88 -14.62
C LEU A 103 -9.52 -11.77 -13.69
N SER A 104 -9.24 -11.73 -12.39
CA SER A 104 -10.02 -12.49 -11.40
C SER A 104 -11.33 -11.82 -10.99
N GLY A 105 -11.59 -10.59 -11.45
CA GLY A 105 -12.72 -9.77 -10.98
C GLY A 105 -12.64 -9.37 -9.49
N HIS A 106 -11.45 -9.49 -8.89
CA HIS A 106 -11.22 -9.17 -7.47
C HIS A 106 -11.59 -7.72 -7.15
N PHE A 107 -11.15 -6.76 -7.97
CA PHE A 107 -11.44 -5.35 -7.76
C PHE A 107 -12.93 -5.05 -7.74
N ARG A 108 -13.69 -5.65 -8.69
CA ARG A 108 -15.14 -5.45 -8.75
C ARG A 108 -15.84 -5.99 -7.50
N ARG A 109 -15.42 -7.16 -7.00
CA ARG A 109 -16.04 -7.78 -5.83
C ARG A 109 -15.69 -7.08 -4.51
N VAL A 110 -14.46 -6.58 -4.40
CA VAL A 110 -13.94 -6.05 -3.14
C VAL A 110 -14.19 -4.56 -2.99
N PHE A 111 -13.97 -3.77 -4.06
CA PHE A 111 -14.03 -2.32 -3.96
C PHE A 111 -15.37 -1.72 -4.37
N PHE A 112 -16.18 -2.43 -5.15
CA PHE A 112 -17.44 -1.90 -5.62
C PHE A 112 -18.66 -2.69 -5.07
N PRO A 113 -19.83 -2.03 -4.93
CA PRO A 113 -20.08 -0.59 -5.12
C PRO A 113 -19.55 0.26 -3.94
N VAL A 114 -19.29 1.55 -4.22
CA VAL A 114 -19.04 2.57 -3.20
C VAL A 114 -20.22 3.53 -3.21
N SER A 115 -20.95 3.59 -2.11
CA SER A 115 -22.06 4.52 -1.94
C SER A 115 -21.60 5.77 -1.18
N PRO A 116 -21.81 7.01 -1.69
CA PRO A 116 -21.45 8.24 -0.97
C PRO A 116 -22.15 8.34 0.40
N ARG A 117 -23.40 7.90 0.49
CA ARG A 117 -24.14 7.88 1.77
C ARG A 117 -23.51 6.92 2.78
N ALA A 118 -23.13 5.72 2.32
CA ALA A 118 -22.44 4.76 3.16
C ALA A 118 -21.06 5.29 3.60
N PHE A 119 -20.33 5.95 2.69
CA PHE A 119 -19.05 6.57 3.02
C PHE A 119 -19.18 7.61 4.13
N LEU A 120 -20.12 8.56 4.02
CA LEU A 120 -20.33 9.59 5.04
C LEU A 120 -20.73 8.98 6.39
N ARG A 121 -21.66 8.02 6.40
CA ARG A 121 -22.06 7.31 7.62
C ARG A 121 -20.86 6.61 8.28
N ASP A 122 -20.11 5.83 7.50
CA ASP A 122 -18.98 5.06 8.00
C ASP A 122 -17.82 5.97 8.41
N PHE A 123 -17.62 7.11 7.75
CA PHE A 123 -16.64 8.13 8.11
C PHE A 123 -16.92 8.73 9.50
N PHE A 124 -18.16 9.17 9.75
CA PHE A 124 -18.52 9.70 11.07
C PHE A 124 -18.49 8.61 12.17
N ALA A 125 -18.85 7.37 11.81
CA ALA A 125 -18.71 6.24 12.73
C ALA A 125 -17.23 5.93 13.06
N ALA A 126 -16.32 6.09 12.09
CA ALA A 126 -14.88 5.95 12.29
C ALA A 126 -14.34 7.03 13.24
N LEU A 127 -14.71 8.29 13.04
CA LEU A 127 -14.30 9.42 13.90
C LEU A 127 -14.75 9.24 15.37
N THR A 128 -15.85 8.54 15.59
CA THR A 128 -16.39 8.25 16.93
C THR A 128 -15.99 6.88 17.46
N PHE A 129 -15.08 6.14 16.81
CA PHE A 129 -14.63 4.78 17.16
C PHE A 129 -15.79 3.76 17.25
N ARG A 130 -16.89 4.00 16.52
CA ARG A 130 -18.08 3.13 16.50
C ARG A 130 -18.20 2.31 15.21
N LEU A 131 -17.18 2.32 14.37
CA LEU A 131 -17.20 1.60 13.09
C LEU A 131 -17.09 0.09 13.32
N PRO A 132 -18.09 -0.72 12.92
CA PRO A 132 -18.02 -2.16 13.08
C PRO A 132 -16.94 -2.77 12.17
N HIS A 133 -16.13 -3.67 12.74
CA HIS A 133 -15.07 -4.36 12.03
C HIS A 133 -15.46 -5.82 11.81
N HIS A 134 -15.86 -6.17 10.59
CA HIS A 134 -16.10 -7.55 10.19
C HIS A 134 -14.96 -8.04 9.30
N LEU A 135 -14.33 -9.17 9.67
CA LEU A 135 -13.27 -9.77 8.88
C LEU A 135 -13.78 -10.17 7.50
N GLY A 136 -13.07 -9.77 6.44
CA GLY A 136 -13.42 -10.11 5.07
C GLY A 136 -14.47 -9.21 4.40
N VAL A 137 -15.04 -8.24 5.13
CA VAL A 137 -16.00 -7.26 4.58
C VAL A 137 -15.46 -5.85 4.78
N TYR A 138 -15.17 -5.16 3.67
CA TYR A 138 -14.70 -3.78 3.73
C TYR A 138 -15.85 -2.80 3.86
N ASN A 139 -15.76 -1.88 4.82
CA ASN A 139 -16.67 -0.74 4.92
C ASN A 139 -16.34 0.31 3.83
N ALA A 140 -17.23 1.29 3.66
CA ALA A 140 -17.09 2.27 2.59
C ALA A 140 -15.84 3.16 2.74
N VAL A 141 -15.40 3.47 3.96
CA VAL A 141 -14.17 4.23 4.23
C VAL A 141 -12.95 3.42 3.80
N GLN A 142 -12.87 2.15 4.17
CA GLN A 142 -11.77 1.27 3.75
C GLN A 142 -11.69 1.15 2.23
N LYS A 143 -12.83 0.99 1.53
CA LYS A 143 -12.86 0.92 0.07
C LYS A 143 -12.29 2.18 -0.56
N VAL A 144 -12.69 3.37 -0.09
CA VAL A 144 -12.20 4.65 -0.58
C VAL A 144 -10.70 4.82 -0.30
N LEU A 145 -10.23 4.47 0.90
CA LEU A 145 -8.82 4.53 1.25
C LEU A 145 -7.96 3.60 0.37
N TYR A 146 -8.42 2.38 0.10
CA TYR A 146 -7.69 1.45 -0.79
C TYR A 146 -7.69 1.92 -2.25
N LEU A 147 -8.79 2.44 -2.76
CA LEU A 147 -8.83 3.05 -4.09
C LEU A 147 -7.93 4.29 -4.14
N GLY A 148 -7.93 5.10 -3.08
CA GLY A 148 -7.10 6.29 -2.95
C GLY A 148 -5.61 5.96 -2.98
N VAL A 149 -5.15 4.95 -2.23
CA VAL A 149 -3.72 4.57 -2.23
C VAL A 149 -3.29 3.94 -3.55
N LEU A 150 -4.17 3.21 -4.24
CA LEU A 150 -3.89 2.71 -5.59
C LEU A 150 -3.76 3.86 -6.59
N ALA A 151 -4.67 4.84 -6.53
CA ALA A 151 -4.59 6.04 -7.36
C ALA A 151 -3.31 6.86 -7.06
N ALA A 152 -2.98 7.05 -5.78
CA ALA A 152 -1.73 7.68 -5.37
C ALA A 152 -0.51 6.94 -5.92
N GLY A 153 -0.49 5.62 -5.89
CA GLY A 153 0.57 4.80 -6.49
C GLY A 153 0.74 5.05 -7.99
N ILE A 154 -0.36 5.18 -8.74
CA ILE A 154 -0.31 5.54 -10.16
C ILE A 154 0.26 6.93 -10.35
N VAL A 155 -0.18 7.91 -9.57
CA VAL A 155 0.35 9.29 -9.61
C VAL A 155 1.85 9.31 -9.30
N MET A 156 2.30 8.51 -8.31
CA MET A 156 3.72 8.38 -7.98
C MET A 156 4.56 7.85 -9.13
N VAL A 157 4.08 6.83 -9.85
CA VAL A 157 4.78 6.30 -11.02
C VAL A 157 4.84 7.33 -12.14
N LEU A 158 3.72 7.98 -12.46
CA LEU A 158 3.65 8.96 -13.52
C LEU A 158 4.51 10.20 -13.22
N SER A 159 4.39 10.77 -12.03
CA SER A 159 5.21 11.92 -11.64
C SER A 159 6.70 11.55 -11.53
N GLY A 160 7.02 10.35 -11.05
CA GLY A 160 8.39 9.84 -11.02
C GLY A 160 9.01 9.71 -12.41
N LEU A 161 8.28 9.22 -13.42
CA LEU A 161 8.73 9.17 -14.82
C LEU A 161 8.97 10.55 -15.40
N ALA A 162 8.08 11.52 -15.12
CA ALA A 162 8.22 12.90 -15.56
C ALA A 162 9.48 13.58 -14.96
N ILE A 163 9.81 13.26 -13.69
CA ILE A 163 11.02 13.77 -13.03
C ILE A 163 12.27 13.06 -13.55
N TRP A 164 12.24 11.74 -13.71
CA TRP A 164 13.41 10.94 -14.08
C TRP A 164 13.85 11.17 -15.52
N LYS A 165 12.90 11.27 -16.45
CA LYS A 165 13.17 11.34 -17.89
C LYS A 165 12.31 12.41 -18.57
N PRO A 166 12.43 13.70 -18.17
CA PRO A 166 11.55 14.75 -18.66
C PRO A 166 11.64 14.95 -20.19
N GLY A 167 12.80 14.68 -20.79
CA GLY A 167 12.97 14.78 -22.24
C GLY A 167 12.32 13.63 -23.03
N GLN A 168 12.21 12.43 -22.44
CA GLN A 168 11.54 11.28 -23.07
C GLN A 168 10.04 11.26 -22.78
N PHE A 169 9.60 11.80 -21.65
CA PHE A 169 8.18 11.88 -21.23
C PHE A 169 7.74 13.35 -21.20
N GLN A 170 8.04 14.09 -22.26
CA GLN A 170 7.79 15.54 -22.33
C GLN A 170 6.31 15.89 -22.18
N GLU A 171 5.42 15.11 -22.79
CA GLU A 171 3.98 15.32 -22.69
C GLU A 171 3.48 15.09 -21.25
N LEU A 172 4.04 14.10 -20.57
CA LEU A 172 3.72 13.82 -19.18
C LEU A 172 4.24 14.93 -18.25
N ALA A 173 5.46 15.39 -18.47
CA ALA A 173 6.02 16.52 -17.73
C ALA A 173 5.18 17.79 -17.95
N TRP A 174 4.77 18.07 -19.19
CA TRP A 174 3.88 19.18 -19.51
C TRP A 174 2.51 19.04 -18.85
N LEU A 175 1.89 17.86 -18.89
CA LEU A 175 0.61 17.57 -18.24
C LEU A 175 0.65 17.84 -16.73
N LEU A 176 1.78 17.56 -16.10
CA LEU A 176 2.00 17.78 -14.67
C LEU A 176 2.44 19.23 -14.34
N GLY A 177 2.48 20.14 -15.34
CA GLY A 177 2.84 21.55 -15.14
C GLY A 177 4.35 21.81 -15.11
N GLY A 178 5.16 20.94 -15.70
CA GLY A 178 6.61 21.05 -15.75
C GLY A 178 7.32 20.27 -14.64
N PHE A 179 8.66 20.32 -14.65
CA PHE A 179 9.52 19.54 -13.75
C PHE A 179 9.29 19.84 -12.28
N ASP A 180 9.23 21.13 -11.89
CA ASP A 180 9.08 21.52 -10.48
C ASP A 180 7.69 21.15 -9.94
N THR A 181 6.65 21.31 -10.76
CA THR A 181 5.29 20.90 -10.37
C THR A 181 5.19 19.38 -10.27
N ALA A 182 5.86 18.62 -11.16
CA ALA A 182 5.93 17.17 -11.07
C ALA A 182 6.62 16.71 -9.78
N ARG A 183 7.70 17.39 -9.34
CA ARG A 183 8.34 17.16 -8.02
C ARG A 183 7.38 17.40 -6.87
N LEU A 184 6.63 18.51 -6.92
CA LEU A 184 5.62 18.80 -5.89
C LEU A 184 4.52 17.74 -5.86
N VAL A 185 3.99 17.34 -7.01
CA VAL A 185 2.98 16.27 -7.12
C VAL A 185 3.52 14.96 -6.56
N HIS A 186 4.77 14.62 -6.87
CA HIS A 186 5.43 13.42 -6.36
C HIS A 186 5.57 13.48 -4.82
N PHE A 187 6.00 14.60 -4.27
CA PHE A 187 6.10 14.81 -2.83
C PHE A 187 4.73 14.71 -2.13
N LEU A 188 3.70 15.33 -2.68
CA LEU A 188 2.34 15.26 -2.12
C LEU A 188 1.77 13.84 -2.19
N GLY A 189 2.01 13.13 -3.29
CA GLY A 189 1.64 11.72 -3.45
C GLY A 189 2.33 10.83 -2.42
N MET A 190 3.65 11.02 -2.22
CA MET A 190 4.42 10.34 -1.19
C MET A 190 3.86 10.64 0.21
N SER A 191 3.58 11.91 0.51
CA SER A 191 3.02 12.32 1.80
C SER A 191 1.65 11.69 2.07
N ALA A 192 0.79 11.60 1.06
CA ALA A 192 -0.50 10.91 1.16
C ALA A 192 -0.34 9.41 1.43
N ILE A 193 0.62 8.74 0.77
CA ILE A 193 0.92 7.33 1.01
C ILE A 193 1.48 7.12 2.42
N VAL A 194 2.40 7.97 2.89
CA VAL A 194 2.94 7.89 4.25
C VAL A 194 1.83 8.06 5.29
N LEU A 195 0.94 9.04 5.11
CA LEU A 195 -0.22 9.22 5.98
C LEU A 195 -1.12 7.98 5.98
N PHE A 196 -1.40 7.42 4.80
CA PHE A 196 -2.16 6.17 4.69
C PHE A 196 -1.47 5.03 5.45
N LEU A 197 -0.15 4.86 5.32
CA LEU A 197 0.61 3.82 6.03
C LEU A 197 0.56 3.99 7.54
N ILE A 198 0.66 5.23 8.06
CA ILE A 198 0.53 5.51 9.49
C ILE A 198 -0.84 5.06 9.97
N VAL A 199 -1.91 5.50 9.31
CA VAL A 199 -3.29 5.10 9.67
C VAL A 199 -3.47 3.59 9.56
N HIS A 200 -2.96 2.97 8.49
CA HIS A 200 -3.05 1.53 8.26
C HIS A 200 -2.36 0.73 9.37
N ILE A 201 -1.14 1.09 9.74
CA ILE A 201 -0.38 0.42 10.81
C ILE A 201 -1.08 0.62 12.17
N CYS A 202 -1.55 1.83 12.48
CA CYS A 202 -2.32 2.10 13.68
C CYS A 202 -3.57 1.20 13.76
N LEU A 203 -4.32 1.07 12.66
CA LEU A 203 -5.50 0.21 12.61
C LEU A 203 -5.16 -1.28 12.79
N VAL A 204 -4.04 -1.75 12.22
CA VAL A 204 -3.56 -3.13 12.43
C VAL A 204 -3.20 -3.37 13.89
N ILE A 205 -2.60 -2.39 14.57
CA ILE A 205 -2.26 -2.49 16.01
C ILE A 205 -3.54 -2.51 16.86
N ILE A 206 -4.52 -1.66 16.55
CA ILE A 206 -5.78 -1.57 17.28
C ILE A 206 -6.65 -2.83 17.06
N VAL A 207 -6.61 -3.41 15.84
CA VAL A 207 -7.39 -4.59 15.47
C VAL A 207 -6.44 -5.74 15.07
N PRO A 208 -5.68 -6.32 16.01
CA PRO A 208 -4.60 -7.28 15.70
C PRO A 208 -5.09 -8.58 15.05
N LYS A 209 -6.39 -8.88 15.12
CA LYS A 209 -7.02 -10.04 14.45
C LYS A 209 -6.91 -9.99 12.92
N THR A 210 -6.60 -8.83 12.34
CA THR A 210 -6.45 -8.66 10.88
C THR A 210 -5.09 -9.15 10.36
N LEU A 211 -4.03 -9.04 11.15
CA LEU A 211 -2.68 -9.41 10.74
C LEU A 211 -2.55 -10.91 10.37
N PRO A 212 -3.05 -11.89 11.17
CA PRO A 212 -2.99 -13.29 10.80
C PRO A 212 -3.70 -13.59 9.48
N THR A 213 -4.76 -12.85 9.11
CA THR A 213 -5.48 -13.06 7.85
C THR A 213 -4.63 -12.71 6.63
N MET A 214 -3.72 -11.73 6.75
CA MET A 214 -2.76 -11.37 5.70
C MET A 214 -1.56 -12.32 5.64
N ILE A 215 -1.31 -13.11 6.68
CA ILE A 215 -0.25 -14.13 6.70
C ILE A 215 -0.79 -15.48 6.25
N THR A 216 -1.88 -15.95 6.83
CA THR A 216 -2.44 -17.29 6.58
C THR A 216 -3.48 -17.33 5.47
N GLY A 217 -4.12 -16.19 5.17
CA GLY A 217 -5.25 -16.07 4.26
C GLY A 217 -6.59 -16.46 4.87
N ARG A 218 -6.63 -16.91 6.13
CA ARG A 218 -7.82 -17.50 6.78
C ARG A 218 -8.26 -16.67 7.97
N ALA A 219 -9.56 -16.65 8.25
CA ALA A 219 -10.06 -16.13 9.52
C ALA A 219 -9.56 -16.98 10.68
N PRO A 220 -9.24 -16.39 11.85
CA PRO A 220 -9.07 -17.15 13.08
C PRO A 220 -10.35 -17.95 13.32
N VAL A 221 -10.19 -19.26 13.58
CA VAL A 221 -11.31 -20.11 14.00
C VAL A 221 -11.70 -19.64 15.41
N HIS A 222 -12.88 -19.01 15.54
CA HIS A 222 -13.39 -18.70 16.87
C HIS A 222 -13.62 -20.01 17.60
N ALA A 223 -13.01 -20.14 18.77
CA ALA A 223 -13.22 -21.24 19.70
C ALA A 223 -14.63 -21.27 20.33
N ASP A 224 -15.51 -20.34 19.93
CA ASP A 224 -16.81 -20.08 20.52
C ASP A 224 -17.98 -20.66 19.72
N ALA A 225 -17.77 -21.72 18.93
CA ALA A 225 -18.90 -22.53 18.50
C ALA A 225 -19.44 -23.27 19.75
N PRO A 226 -20.70 -23.07 20.15
CA PRO A 226 -21.27 -23.83 21.27
C PRO A 226 -21.11 -25.31 20.95
N ARG A 227 -20.51 -26.08 21.87
CA ARG A 227 -20.45 -27.52 21.74
C ARG A 227 -21.90 -28.02 21.70
N PRO A 228 -22.29 -28.82 20.70
CA PRO A 228 -23.61 -29.46 20.74
C PRO A 228 -23.67 -30.31 22.01
N MET A 229 -24.72 -30.07 22.82
CA MET A 229 -25.04 -30.90 23.97
C MET A 229 -25.48 -32.29 23.51
#